data_f17b28bc4fb3b715fd623a7bed0975ea
#
_entry.id   f17b28bc4fb3b715fd623a7bed0975ea
#
_cell.length_a   1.000
_cell.length_b   1.000
_cell.length_c   1.000
_cell.angle_alpha   90.00
_cell.angle_beta   90.00
_cell.angle_gamma   90.00
#
_symmetry.space_group_name_H-M   'P 1'
#
loop_
_entity.id
_entity.type
_entity.pdbx_description
1 polymer ?
#
loop_
_entity_poly.entity_id
_entity_poly.type
_entity_poly.pdbx_seq_one_letter_code
_entity_poly.pdbx_strand_id
1 'polypeptide(L)'
;MAQLKADGVLIARRGLGSYISQTPNGTVFRFPASQGRKPDLVQMFEMRLWIETQAAAIAARRRDPHDLANMAEALQAMRDKRSDFATASAADVAFHRAIAEASKNDYFVAFHDFLGGQLASARRTAWENSAHSAGGSADASHEHQALYQAIADGDRQAAAACAEAHLRASAKRLKIDLPALD
;
A
#
# COMPACT_ATOMS: atom_id res chain seq x y z
N MET A 1 -14.88 7.89 20.22
CA MET A 1 -14.95 9.21 19.54
C MET A 1 -13.89 9.35 18.45
N ALA A 2 -12.61 9.11 18.72
CA ALA A 2 -11.55 9.17 17.68
C ALA A 2 -11.81 8.19 16.51
N GLN A 3 -12.23 6.96 16.81
CA GLN A 3 -12.55 5.93 15.82
C GLN A 3 -13.68 6.36 14.87
N LEU A 4 -14.75 6.91 15.40
CA LEU A 4 -15.89 7.38 14.59
C LEU A 4 -15.55 8.59 13.69
N LYS A 5 -14.52 9.37 14.06
CA LYS A 5 -13.98 10.44 13.21
C LYS A 5 -13.09 9.84 12.11
N ALA A 6 -12.26 8.86 12.44
CA ALA A 6 -11.44 8.15 11.46
C ALA A 6 -12.30 7.39 10.44
N ASP A 7 -13.41 6.82 10.89
CA ASP A 7 -14.38 6.11 10.04
C ASP A 7 -15.27 7.06 9.21
N GLY A 8 -15.08 8.39 9.30
CA GLY A 8 -15.90 9.37 8.59
C GLY A 8 -17.36 9.43 9.04
N VAL A 9 -17.70 8.73 10.12
CA VAL A 9 -19.05 8.73 10.71
C VAL A 9 -19.32 10.00 11.49
N LEU A 10 -18.27 10.58 12.11
CA LEU A 10 -18.33 11.84 12.83
C LEU A 10 -17.47 12.91 12.14
N ILE A 11 -18.10 14.05 11.85
CA ILE A 11 -17.40 15.24 11.34
C ILE A 11 -17.27 16.24 12.51
N ALA A 12 -16.03 16.63 12.84
CA ALA A 12 -15.79 17.68 13.83
C ALA A 12 -15.68 19.04 13.12
N ARG A 13 -16.50 20.00 13.52
CA ARG A 13 -16.38 21.39 13.08
C ARG A 13 -15.96 22.26 14.27
N ARG A 14 -14.87 23.01 14.09
CA ARG A 14 -14.34 23.91 15.12
C ARG A 14 -15.41 24.91 15.55
N GLY A 15 -15.74 24.96 16.84
CA GLY A 15 -16.77 25.85 17.41
C GLY A 15 -18.21 25.34 17.31
N LEU A 16 -18.51 24.30 16.57
CA LEU A 16 -19.86 23.79 16.35
C LEU A 16 -20.09 22.36 16.89
N GLY A 17 -19.01 21.68 17.32
CA GLY A 17 -19.12 20.33 17.88
C GLY A 17 -18.87 19.21 16.88
N SER A 18 -19.35 18.01 17.20
CA SER A 18 -19.25 16.82 16.35
C SER A 18 -20.63 16.40 15.86
N TYR A 19 -20.76 16.17 14.57
CA TYR A 19 -22.01 15.80 13.89
C TYR A 19 -21.85 14.45 13.23
N ILE A 20 -22.96 13.70 13.12
CA ILE A 20 -22.99 12.48 12.31
C ILE A 20 -22.96 12.87 10.84
N SER A 21 -22.07 12.27 10.06
CA SER A 21 -22.02 12.46 8.61
C SER A 21 -23.32 11.97 7.98
N GLN A 22 -23.90 12.76 7.09
CA GLN A 22 -25.07 12.34 6.30
C GLN A 22 -24.68 11.36 5.19
N THR A 23 -23.39 11.34 4.83
CA THR A 23 -22.77 10.38 3.90
C THR A 23 -21.55 9.78 4.58
N PRO A 24 -21.71 8.76 5.44
CA PRO A 24 -20.57 8.05 5.98
C PRO A 24 -19.74 7.48 4.82
N ASN A 25 -18.47 7.83 4.76
CA ASN A 25 -17.59 7.34 3.71
C ASN A 25 -17.45 5.81 3.82
N GLY A 26 -18.02 5.10 2.86
CA GLY A 26 -17.63 3.76 2.48
C GLY A 26 -17.81 2.63 3.50
N THR A 27 -17.45 1.46 3.06
CA THR A 27 -17.41 0.23 3.85
C THR A 27 -16.35 0.34 4.94
N VAL A 28 -16.76 0.33 6.20
CA VAL A 28 -15.83 0.28 7.33
C VAL A 28 -15.34 -1.15 7.48
N PHE A 29 -14.14 -1.43 7.00
CA PHE A 29 -13.44 -2.66 7.35
C PHE A 29 -13.04 -2.59 8.83
N ARG A 30 -13.53 -3.50 9.63
CA ARG A 30 -13.11 -3.64 11.03
C ARG A 30 -12.47 -4.99 11.21
N PHE A 31 -11.22 -4.99 11.65
CA PHE A 31 -10.68 -6.21 12.22
C PHE A 31 -11.42 -6.53 13.53
N PRO A 32 -11.59 -7.83 13.86
CA PRO A 32 -11.98 -8.22 15.20
C PRO A 32 -11.07 -7.46 16.17
N ALA A 33 -11.67 -6.70 17.10
CA ALA A 33 -10.92 -5.94 18.08
C ALA A 33 -9.95 -6.89 18.77
N SER A 34 -8.67 -6.67 18.52
CA SER A 34 -7.61 -7.57 19.00
C SER A 34 -7.32 -7.32 20.48
N GLN A 35 -8.32 -7.17 21.32
CA GLN A 35 -8.21 -7.10 22.80
C GLN A 35 -6.81 -6.64 23.28
N GLY A 36 -6.29 -5.53 22.74
CA GLY A 36 -4.96 -5.01 23.06
C GLY A 36 -3.77 -5.73 22.38
N ARG A 37 -3.98 -6.71 21.51
CA ARG A 37 -2.90 -7.33 20.73
C ARG A 37 -2.47 -6.40 19.59
N LYS A 38 -1.15 -6.33 19.36
CA LYS A 38 -0.62 -5.69 18.15
C LYS A 38 -1.14 -6.43 16.92
N PRO A 39 -1.39 -5.73 15.79
CA PRO A 39 -1.75 -6.38 14.53
C PRO A 39 -0.74 -7.48 14.18
N ASP A 40 -1.24 -8.63 13.76
CA ASP A 40 -0.40 -9.71 13.26
C ASP A 40 0.10 -9.34 11.86
N LEU A 41 1.35 -8.92 11.80
CA LEU A 41 1.97 -8.48 10.55
C LEU A 41 2.07 -9.61 9.52
N VAL A 42 2.24 -10.87 9.96
CA VAL A 42 2.29 -12.03 9.05
C VAL A 42 0.97 -12.16 8.32
N GLN A 43 -0.14 -12.21 9.04
CA GLN A 43 -1.48 -12.31 8.46
C GLN A 43 -1.82 -11.09 7.58
N MET A 44 -1.40 -9.89 7.97
CA MET A 44 -1.60 -8.70 7.15
C MET A 44 -0.80 -8.75 5.85
N PHE A 45 0.45 -9.21 5.89
CA PHE A 45 1.27 -9.36 4.69
C PHE A 45 0.77 -10.50 3.79
N GLU A 46 0.24 -11.57 4.35
CA GLU A 46 -0.43 -12.63 3.60
C GLU A 46 -1.64 -12.10 2.83
N MET A 47 -2.51 -11.31 3.47
CA MET A 47 -3.62 -10.64 2.78
C MET A 47 -3.14 -9.69 1.69
N ARG A 48 -2.12 -8.89 1.96
CA ARG A 48 -1.51 -8.00 0.95
C ARG A 48 -1.04 -8.80 -0.26
N LEU A 49 -0.36 -9.91 -0.01
CA LEU A 49 0.19 -10.75 -1.06
C LEU A 49 -0.90 -11.19 -2.04
N TRP A 50 -2.02 -11.68 -1.54
CA TRP A 50 -3.16 -12.08 -2.37
C TRP A 50 -3.81 -10.91 -3.11
N ILE A 51 -4.09 -9.84 -2.41
CA ILE A 51 -4.91 -8.74 -2.94
C ILE A 51 -4.09 -7.82 -3.84
N GLU A 52 -2.91 -7.39 -3.42
CA GLU A 52 -2.09 -6.45 -4.19
C GLU A 52 -1.51 -7.11 -5.46
N THR A 53 -1.18 -8.41 -5.42
CA THR A 53 -0.77 -9.17 -6.60
C THR A 53 -1.88 -9.20 -7.66
N GLN A 54 -3.13 -9.47 -7.26
CA GLN A 54 -4.24 -9.44 -8.20
C GLN A 54 -4.59 -8.04 -8.67
N ALA A 55 -4.49 -7.03 -7.80
CA ALA A 55 -4.67 -5.63 -8.19
C ALA A 55 -3.68 -5.21 -9.28
N ALA A 56 -2.40 -5.57 -9.13
CA ALA A 56 -1.36 -5.29 -10.14
C ALA A 56 -1.64 -6.00 -11.48
N ALA A 57 -2.05 -7.26 -11.44
CA ALA A 57 -2.43 -8.03 -12.62
C ALA A 57 -3.62 -7.39 -13.37
N ILE A 58 -4.59 -6.87 -12.65
CA ILE A 58 -5.76 -6.21 -13.22
C ILE A 58 -5.39 -4.82 -13.74
N ALA A 59 -4.58 -4.06 -12.97
CA ALA A 59 -4.06 -2.76 -13.37
C ALA A 59 -3.32 -2.83 -14.72
N ALA A 60 -2.48 -3.83 -14.93
CA ALA A 60 -1.78 -4.05 -16.19
C ALA A 60 -2.73 -4.14 -17.41
N ARG A 61 -3.98 -4.55 -17.22
CA ARG A 61 -4.98 -4.63 -18.29
C ARG A 61 -5.86 -3.39 -18.42
N ARG A 62 -6.04 -2.64 -17.33
CA ARG A 62 -7.06 -1.57 -17.25
C ARG A 62 -6.47 -0.18 -17.17
N ARG A 63 -5.15 -0.06 -16.87
CA ARG A 63 -4.48 1.23 -16.75
C ARG A 63 -4.69 2.09 -17.98
N ASP A 64 -4.78 3.37 -17.76
CA ASP A 64 -4.73 4.42 -18.76
C ASP A 64 -3.45 5.28 -18.60
N PRO A 65 -3.20 6.25 -19.50
CA PRO A 65 -2.02 7.12 -19.38
C PRO A 65 -1.97 7.96 -18.10
N HIS A 66 -3.12 8.30 -17.52
CA HIS A 66 -3.18 9.06 -16.27
C HIS A 66 -2.74 8.19 -15.07
N ASP A 67 -3.17 6.93 -15.03
CA ASP A 67 -2.73 5.98 -14.00
C ASP A 67 -1.21 5.80 -14.03
N LEU A 68 -0.63 5.65 -15.22
CA LEU A 68 0.82 5.51 -15.39
C LEU A 68 1.56 6.77 -14.95
N ALA A 69 1.02 7.95 -15.20
CA ALA A 69 1.62 9.21 -14.74
C ALA A 69 1.62 9.29 -13.20
N ASN A 70 0.52 8.92 -12.53
CA ASN A 70 0.43 8.91 -11.08
C ASN A 70 1.43 7.93 -10.45
N MET A 71 1.58 6.73 -11.04
CA MET A 71 2.59 5.76 -10.57
C MET A 71 4.02 6.29 -10.77
N ALA A 72 4.30 6.92 -11.92
CA ALA A 72 5.62 7.47 -12.21
C ALA A 72 5.99 8.63 -11.26
N GLU A 73 5.05 9.50 -10.92
CA GLU A 73 5.23 10.58 -9.94
C GLU A 73 5.60 10.01 -8.56
N ALA A 74 4.87 9.00 -8.10
CA ALA A 74 5.15 8.35 -6.83
C ALA A 74 6.53 7.65 -6.82
N LEU A 75 6.92 7.00 -7.92
CA LEU A 75 8.26 6.43 -8.09
C LEU A 75 9.36 7.50 -8.01
N GLN A 76 9.15 8.62 -8.66
CA GLN A 76 10.11 9.73 -8.63
C GLN A 76 10.24 10.30 -7.22
N ALA A 77 9.12 10.49 -6.52
CA ALA A 77 9.11 10.96 -5.13
C ALA A 77 9.88 10.01 -4.19
N MET A 78 9.75 8.68 -4.36
CA MET A 78 10.53 7.70 -3.60
C MET A 78 12.04 7.84 -3.85
N ARG A 79 12.45 8.10 -5.10
CA ARG A 79 13.87 8.26 -5.47
C ARG A 79 14.47 9.53 -4.89
N ASP A 80 13.75 10.63 -4.97
CA ASP A 80 14.25 11.96 -4.56
C ASP A 80 14.37 12.08 -3.03
N LYS A 81 13.61 11.28 -2.30
CA LYS A 81 13.48 11.36 -0.83
C LYS A 81 14.01 10.13 -0.09
N ARG A 82 14.97 9.39 -0.68
CA ARG A 82 15.52 8.16 -0.08
C ARG A 82 16.07 8.30 1.33
N SER A 83 16.59 9.47 1.68
CA SER A 83 17.13 9.76 3.02
C SER A 83 16.06 10.24 4.01
N ASP A 84 14.87 10.61 3.54
CA ASP A 84 13.71 10.92 4.37
C ASP A 84 12.73 9.75 4.32
N PHE A 85 12.90 8.81 5.25
CA PHE A 85 12.11 7.58 5.31
C PHE A 85 10.60 7.82 5.49
N ALA A 86 10.21 8.91 6.12
CA ALA A 86 8.78 9.25 6.27
C ALA A 86 8.18 9.64 4.92
N THR A 87 8.85 10.51 4.17
CA THR A 87 8.42 10.92 2.83
C THR A 87 8.53 9.77 1.83
N ALA A 88 9.60 8.97 1.86
CA ALA A 88 9.74 7.80 1.00
C ALA A 88 8.63 6.76 1.26
N SER A 89 8.29 6.51 2.52
CA SER A 89 7.18 5.61 2.90
C SER A 89 5.81 6.15 2.45
N ALA A 90 5.59 7.47 2.50
CA ALA A 90 4.36 8.06 1.99
C ALA A 90 4.24 7.92 0.47
N ALA A 91 5.35 8.11 -0.26
CA ALA A 91 5.41 7.89 -1.71
C ALA A 91 5.20 6.41 -2.09
N ASP A 92 5.71 5.47 -1.30
CA ASP A 92 5.44 4.03 -1.43
C ASP A 92 3.94 3.72 -1.31
N VAL A 93 3.28 4.29 -0.30
CA VAL A 93 1.82 4.16 -0.15
C VAL A 93 1.10 4.73 -1.36
N ALA A 94 1.51 5.90 -1.86
CA ALA A 94 0.90 6.54 -3.03
C ALA A 94 1.07 5.69 -4.30
N PHE A 95 2.24 5.05 -4.48
CA PHE A 95 2.50 4.15 -5.60
C PHE A 95 1.56 2.94 -5.60
N HIS A 96 1.46 2.24 -4.48
CA HIS A 96 0.57 1.07 -4.37
C HIS A 96 -0.90 1.46 -4.48
N ARG A 97 -1.27 2.66 -3.99
CA ARG A 97 -2.61 3.20 -4.15
C ARG A 97 -2.93 3.48 -5.63
N ALA A 98 -1.99 4.06 -6.38
CA ALA A 98 -2.15 4.29 -7.80
C ALA A 98 -2.33 2.97 -8.59
N ILE A 99 -1.65 1.89 -8.20
CA ILE A 99 -1.88 0.55 -8.76
C ILE A 99 -3.31 0.07 -8.47
N ALA A 100 -3.79 0.24 -7.24
CA ALA A 100 -5.16 -0.13 -6.89
C ALA A 100 -6.19 0.67 -7.70
N GLU A 101 -5.98 1.98 -7.89
CA GLU A 101 -6.82 2.85 -8.74
C GLU A 101 -6.81 2.41 -10.21
N ALA A 102 -5.63 2.06 -10.74
CA ALA A 102 -5.49 1.56 -12.11
C ALA A 102 -6.22 0.22 -12.34
N SER A 103 -6.52 -0.52 -11.30
CA SER A 103 -7.37 -1.71 -11.37
C SER A 103 -8.83 -1.37 -11.74
N LYS A 104 -9.24 -0.07 -11.61
CA LYS A 104 -10.61 0.43 -11.80
C LYS A 104 -11.61 -0.34 -10.94
N ASN A 105 -11.23 -0.69 -9.72
CA ASN A 105 -12.06 -1.39 -8.75
C ASN A 105 -11.93 -0.69 -7.37
N ASP A 106 -12.97 0.02 -7.00
CA ASP A 106 -13.01 0.84 -5.76
C ASP A 106 -12.79 0.01 -4.48
N TYR A 107 -13.09 -1.29 -4.52
CA TYR A 107 -12.85 -2.17 -3.36
C TYR A 107 -11.34 -2.44 -3.14
N PHE A 108 -10.53 -2.52 -4.20
CA PHE A 108 -9.08 -2.59 -4.05
C PHE A 108 -8.51 -1.31 -3.47
N VAL A 109 -9.03 -0.15 -3.89
CA VAL A 109 -8.63 1.16 -3.34
C VAL A 109 -9.00 1.26 -1.86
N ALA A 110 -10.25 0.95 -1.52
CA ALA A 110 -10.73 0.99 -0.14
C ALA A 110 -9.94 0.05 0.79
N PHE A 111 -9.61 -1.14 0.30
CA PHE A 111 -8.79 -2.10 1.03
C PHE A 111 -7.36 -1.60 1.23
N HIS A 112 -6.75 -1.04 0.18
CA HIS A 112 -5.42 -0.45 0.26
C HIS A 112 -5.37 0.69 1.29
N ASP A 113 -6.33 1.62 1.25
CA ASP A 113 -6.41 2.76 2.16
C ASP A 113 -6.58 2.30 3.62
N PHE A 114 -7.41 1.27 3.83
CA PHE A 114 -7.59 0.64 5.13
C PHE A 114 -6.28 0.04 5.67
N LEU A 115 -5.56 -0.74 4.86
CA LEU A 115 -4.28 -1.34 5.26
C LEU A 115 -3.18 -0.28 5.42
N GLY A 116 -3.20 0.79 4.62
CA GLY A 116 -2.21 1.85 4.65
C GLY A 116 -2.04 2.44 6.05
N GLY A 117 -3.15 2.72 6.74
CA GLY A 117 -3.15 3.21 8.11
C GLY A 117 -2.58 2.22 9.13
N GLN A 118 -2.84 0.92 8.94
CA GLN A 118 -2.38 -0.14 9.84
C GLN A 118 -0.89 -0.45 9.65
N LEU A 119 -0.37 -0.27 8.46
CA LEU A 119 0.99 -0.64 8.07
C LEU A 119 1.99 0.52 8.05
N ALA A 120 1.56 1.74 8.37
CA ALA A 120 2.40 2.94 8.25
C ALA A 120 3.75 2.79 8.99
N SER A 121 3.75 2.28 10.22
CA SER A 121 4.99 2.04 10.97
C SER A 121 5.83 0.92 10.38
N ALA A 122 5.20 -0.17 9.92
CA ALA A 122 5.90 -1.30 9.30
C ALA A 122 6.56 -0.89 7.97
N ARG A 123 5.87 -0.12 7.13
CA ARG A 123 6.43 0.42 5.88
C ARG A 123 7.66 1.31 6.15
N ARG A 124 7.56 2.21 7.13
CA ARG A 124 8.69 3.05 7.52
C ARG A 124 9.89 2.20 7.96
N THR A 125 9.66 1.22 8.83
CA THR A 125 10.73 0.30 9.27
C THR A 125 11.31 -0.51 8.11
N ALA A 126 10.51 -0.94 7.14
CA ALA A 126 11.00 -1.63 5.95
C ALA A 126 11.92 -0.73 5.10
N TRP A 127 11.61 0.56 4.98
CA TRP A 127 12.46 1.54 4.30
C TRP A 127 13.77 1.79 5.05
N GLU A 128 13.72 1.95 6.38
CA GLU A 128 14.91 2.08 7.24
C GLU A 128 15.82 0.86 7.11
N ASN A 129 15.26 -0.35 7.18
CA ASN A 129 15.99 -1.60 7.02
C ASN A 129 16.56 -1.78 5.61
N SER A 130 15.82 -1.33 4.58
CA SER A 130 16.31 -1.35 3.19
C SER A 130 17.57 -0.51 3.03
N ALA A 131 17.63 0.67 3.63
CA ALA A 131 18.80 1.54 3.56
C ALA A 131 20.06 0.94 4.19
N HIS A 132 19.89 0.03 5.15
CA HIS A 132 20.99 -0.67 5.86
C HIS A 132 21.31 -2.05 5.27
N SER A 133 20.58 -2.51 4.24
CA SER A 133 20.87 -3.78 3.58
C SER A 133 22.04 -3.69 2.61
N ALA A 134 22.61 -4.84 2.20
CA ALA A 134 23.77 -4.89 1.30
C ALA A 134 23.51 -4.22 -0.06
N GLY A 135 22.28 -4.23 -0.58
CA GLY A 135 21.85 -3.55 -1.81
C GLY A 135 21.37 -2.11 -1.59
N GLY A 136 21.27 -1.66 -0.33
CA GLY A 136 20.75 -0.35 0.01
C GLY A 136 19.29 -0.16 -0.40
N SER A 137 18.84 1.09 -0.44
CA SER A 137 17.51 1.43 -0.96
C SER A 137 17.37 1.24 -2.48
N ALA A 138 18.46 0.91 -3.18
CA ALA A 138 18.45 0.66 -4.63
C ALA A 138 17.60 -0.59 -4.98
N ASP A 139 17.69 -1.66 -4.17
CA ASP A 139 16.91 -2.88 -4.39
C ASP A 139 15.41 -2.62 -4.37
N ALA A 140 14.92 -1.89 -3.34
CA ALA A 140 13.51 -1.52 -3.26
C ALA A 140 13.08 -0.64 -4.45
N SER A 141 13.95 0.27 -4.91
CA SER A 141 13.68 1.10 -6.09
C SER A 141 13.61 0.27 -7.37
N HIS A 142 14.45 -0.74 -7.53
CA HIS A 142 14.42 -1.65 -8.68
C HIS A 142 13.15 -2.51 -8.68
N GLU A 143 12.72 -3.00 -7.51
CA GLU A 143 11.48 -3.77 -7.37
C GLU A 143 10.26 -2.96 -7.83
N HIS A 144 10.13 -1.72 -7.35
CA HIS A 144 9.03 -0.84 -7.76
C HIS A 144 9.09 -0.48 -9.25
N GLN A 145 10.31 -0.24 -9.79
CA GLN A 145 10.47 0.05 -11.21
C GLN A 145 10.06 -1.13 -12.08
N ALA A 146 10.44 -2.37 -11.70
CA ALA A 146 10.07 -3.57 -12.42
C ALA A 146 8.55 -3.77 -12.43
N LEU A 147 7.89 -3.54 -11.28
CA LEU A 147 6.44 -3.62 -11.17
C LEU A 147 5.74 -2.57 -12.05
N TYR A 148 6.21 -1.31 -12.02
CA TYR A 148 5.71 -0.25 -12.88
C TYR A 148 5.83 -0.62 -14.36
N GLN A 149 7.01 -1.11 -14.77
CA GLN A 149 7.25 -1.47 -16.16
C GLN A 149 6.31 -2.60 -16.63
N ALA A 150 6.15 -3.65 -15.85
CA ALA A 150 5.25 -4.75 -16.16
C ALA A 150 3.78 -4.26 -16.32
N ILE A 151 3.35 -3.32 -15.48
CA ILE A 151 2.03 -2.70 -15.60
C ILE A 151 1.97 -1.84 -16.87
N ALA A 152 2.97 -1.01 -17.15
CA ALA A 152 3.03 -0.15 -18.33
C ALA A 152 3.00 -0.95 -19.63
N ASP A 153 3.69 -2.09 -19.68
CA ASP A 153 3.72 -3.00 -20.82
C ASP A 153 2.41 -3.79 -21.00
N GLY A 154 1.55 -3.77 -19.98
CA GLY A 154 0.28 -4.51 -20.01
C GLY A 154 0.46 -6.01 -19.74
N ASP A 155 1.62 -6.42 -19.27
CA ASP A 155 1.90 -7.82 -18.96
C ASP A 155 1.32 -8.18 -17.59
N ARG A 156 0.14 -8.78 -17.63
CA ARG A 156 -0.59 -9.21 -16.43
C ARG A 156 0.21 -10.19 -15.58
N GLN A 157 0.90 -11.14 -16.21
CA GLN A 157 1.61 -12.19 -15.50
C GLN A 157 2.89 -11.63 -14.85
N ALA A 158 3.65 -10.83 -15.60
CA ALA A 158 4.82 -10.15 -15.06
C ALA A 158 4.45 -9.17 -13.93
N ALA A 159 3.35 -8.40 -14.06
CA ALA A 159 2.88 -7.49 -13.02
C ALA A 159 2.54 -8.23 -11.72
N ALA A 160 1.84 -9.38 -11.80
CA ALA A 160 1.58 -10.22 -10.64
C ALA A 160 2.87 -10.73 -9.99
N ALA A 161 3.78 -11.28 -10.80
CA ALA A 161 5.06 -11.82 -10.31
C ALA A 161 5.94 -10.74 -9.68
N CYS A 162 6.03 -9.55 -10.28
CA CYS A 162 6.78 -8.41 -9.71
C CYS A 162 6.16 -7.93 -8.40
N ALA A 163 4.82 -7.86 -8.30
CA ALA A 163 4.12 -7.47 -7.07
C ALA A 163 4.37 -8.48 -5.95
N GLU A 164 4.28 -9.79 -6.25
CA GLU A 164 4.59 -10.84 -5.29
C GLU A 164 6.04 -10.76 -4.80
N ALA A 165 7.00 -10.67 -5.73
CA ALA A 165 8.42 -10.59 -5.41
C ALA A 165 8.72 -9.38 -4.51
N HIS A 166 8.17 -8.20 -4.84
CA HIS A 166 8.30 -6.98 -4.04
C HIS A 166 7.73 -7.15 -2.63
N LEU A 167 6.52 -7.69 -2.49
CA LEU A 167 5.89 -7.87 -1.18
C LEU A 167 6.65 -8.88 -0.30
N ARG A 168 7.16 -9.96 -0.89
CA ARG A 168 8.02 -10.92 -0.19
C ARG A 168 9.34 -10.28 0.26
N ALA A 169 9.97 -9.48 -0.60
CA ALA A 169 11.19 -8.75 -0.24
C ALA A 169 10.93 -7.72 0.88
N SER A 170 9.81 -7.01 0.82
CA SER A 170 9.37 -6.09 1.88
C SER A 170 9.14 -6.80 3.22
N ALA A 171 8.47 -7.96 3.22
CA ALA A 171 8.27 -8.80 4.40
C ALA A 171 9.61 -9.27 5.00
N LYS A 172 10.54 -9.72 4.13
CA LYS A 172 11.89 -10.14 4.55
C LYS A 172 12.68 -9.02 5.24
N ARG A 173 12.55 -7.78 4.77
CA ARG A 173 13.15 -6.59 5.43
C ARG A 173 12.61 -6.37 6.85
N LEU A 174 11.40 -6.83 7.12
CA LEU A 174 10.76 -6.80 8.44
C LEU A 174 10.98 -8.09 9.24
N LYS A 175 11.78 -9.05 8.73
CA LYS A 175 11.99 -10.38 9.31
C LYS A 175 10.68 -11.17 9.45
N ILE A 176 9.77 -10.98 8.49
CA ILE A 176 8.52 -11.73 8.35
C ILE A 176 8.75 -12.83 7.33
N ASP A 177 8.45 -14.05 7.72
CA ASP A 177 8.46 -15.21 6.83
C ASP A 177 7.03 -15.47 6.34
N LEU A 178 6.85 -15.45 5.02
CA LEU A 178 5.53 -15.61 4.40
C LEU A 178 5.42 -17.02 3.79
N PRO A 179 4.26 -17.69 3.93
CA PRO A 179 4.03 -18.97 3.29
C PRO A 179 4.09 -18.85 1.75
N ALA A 180 4.31 -19.98 1.08
CA ALA A 180 4.13 -20.06 -0.36
C ALA A 180 2.64 -19.79 -0.71
N LEU A 181 2.42 -19.21 -1.88
CA LEU A 181 1.07 -19.14 -2.47
C LEU A 181 0.89 -20.43 -3.28
N ASP A 182 0.30 -21.44 -2.65
CA ASP A 182 -0.05 -22.72 -3.31
C ASP A 182 -1.33 -22.58 -4.14
#